data_030bcddd108a6228eee2e595d9b98eef
#
_entry.id   030bcddd108a6228eee2e595d9b98eef
#
_cell.length_a   1.000
_cell.length_b   1.000
_cell.length_c   1.000
_cell.angle_alpha   90.00
_cell.angle_beta   90.00
_cell.angle_gamma   90.00
#
_symmetry.space_group_name_H-M   'P 1'
#
loop_
_entity.id
_entity.type
_entity.pdbx_description
1 polymer ?
#
loop_
_entity_poly.entity_id
_entity_poly.type
_entity_poly.pdbx_seq_one_letter_code
_entity_poly.pdbx_strand_id
1 'polypeptide(L)'
;MFNLKIAFRYAFSKIRRQRLTSVIICLGIAAGIFAMFVIMSLMNGLQSKQIDTLRAVESFDIMIKNTKLSASDIKSLENNISVFEFAETPVLINNLSTSESTSARIRAFNPSYFEHERVRDNFTYNAVPSQGISLSYTLGHALRYTGNNSFEITFLRPGKTATIVPYTQSIEVNSFYTSSLSEFNSTTVLCTLDTYKAILGNKNTGYGIFCSSNVDKLAGKIKAIDPNAEVQTWKEYNNAVYGALVLEKTIMYIFLSFVFLIICVNLRNSTRRLINSHKLEGAMLRALGCNRQSVRSIFILQGLIVCVIGEVAGALLGLLALNNMDSILSIIGRISGSSLFIASMINPVLSTTEIIVILLAVLLLGLIYTYAGCRKIFKSEIMEVIYDVSD
;
A
#
# COMPACT_ATOMS: atom_id res chain seq x y z
N MET A 1 -41.44 8.44 16.09
CA MET A 1 -41.87 7.90 14.78
C MET A 1 -42.36 8.98 13.80
N PHE A 2 -43.14 9.97 14.20
CA PHE A 2 -43.67 11.04 13.34
C PHE A 2 -42.59 11.86 12.62
N ASN A 3 -41.60 12.36 13.34
CA ASN A 3 -40.48 13.16 12.76
C ASN A 3 -39.68 12.39 11.69
N LEU A 4 -39.49 11.09 11.86
CA LEU A 4 -38.73 10.26 10.90
C LEU A 4 -39.53 10.07 9.58
N LYS A 5 -40.86 9.86 9.67
CA LYS A 5 -41.71 9.73 8.47
C LYS A 5 -41.74 11.03 7.64
N ILE A 6 -41.81 12.18 8.31
CA ILE A 6 -41.78 13.49 7.65
C ILE A 6 -40.40 13.74 7.04
N ALA A 7 -39.30 13.46 7.76
CA ALA A 7 -37.94 13.62 7.29
C ALA A 7 -37.67 12.79 6.05
N PHE A 8 -38.12 11.54 6.01
CA PHE A 8 -37.99 10.67 4.83
C PHE A 8 -38.78 11.19 3.63
N ARG A 9 -40.03 11.70 3.88
CA ARG A 9 -40.84 12.28 2.83
C ARG A 9 -40.23 13.58 2.27
N TYR A 10 -39.55 14.34 3.09
CA TYR A 10 -38.83 15.56 2.67
C TYR A 10 -37.53 15.21 1.93
N ALA A 11 -36.80 14.18 2.32
CA ALA A 11 -35.62 13.72 1.62
C ALA A 11 -35.92 13.30 0.18
N PHE A 12 -37.11 12.69 -0.05
CA PHE A 12 -37.60 12.22 -1.36
C PHE A 12 -38.90 12.91 -1.79
N SER A 13 -38.94 14.23 -1.71
CA SER A 13 -40.09 15.03 -2.10
C SER A 13 -40.60 14.68 -3.51
N LYS A 14 -41.96 14.72 -3.71
CA LYS A 14 -42.56 14.59 -5.04
C LYS A 14 -42.29 15.80 -5.94
N ILE A 15 -41.88 16.94 -5.38
CA ILE A 15 -41.56 18.15 -6.10
C ILE A 15 -40.21 17.97 -6.83
N ARG A 16 -40.20 18.03 -8.16
CA ARG A 16 -39.02 17.75 -9.01
C ARG A 16 -37.77 18.53 -8.61
N ARG A 17 -37.93 19.81 -8.25
CA ARG A 17 -36.81 20.69 -7.86
C ARG A 17 -36.14 20.28 -6.56
N GLN A 18 -36.92 19.91 -5.54
CA GLN A 18 -36.45 19.48 -4.23
C GLN A 18 -35.79 18.09 -4.31
N ARG A 19 -36.40 17.17 -5.08
CA ARG A 19 -35.84 15.83 -5.34
C ARG A 19 -34.48 15.92 -6.05
N LEU A 20 -34.35 16.77 -7.08
CA LEU A 20 -33.07 17.00 -7.77
C LEU A 20 -31.98 17.47 -6.82
N THR A 21 -32.29 18.37 -5.89
CA THR A 21 -31.33 18.83 -4.88
C THR A 21 -30.82 17.67 -4.02
N SER A 22 -31.73 16.83 -3.49
CA SER A 22 -31.34 15.66 -2.66
C SER A 22 -30.50 14.65 -3.45
N VAL A 23 -30.84 14.38 -4.71
CA VAL A 23 -30.08 13.48 -5.59
C VAL A 23 -28.68 14.01 -5.87
N ILE A 24 -28.53 15.30 -6.17
CA ILE A 24 -27.21 15.92 -6.42
C ILE A 24 -26.34 15.82 -5.15
N ILE A 25 -26.94 15.98 -3.97
CA ILE A 25 -26.24 15.82 -2.69
C ILE A 25 -25.74 14.40 -2.51
N CYS A 26 -26.65 13.42 -2.67
CA CYS A 26 -26.29 11.99 -2.58
C CYS A 26 -25.17 11.63 -3.57
N LEU A 27 -25.28 12.09 -4.82
CA LEU A 27 -24.23 11.84 -5.84
C LEU A 27 -22.89 12.46 -5.46
N GLY A 28 -22.89 13.67 -4.92
CA GLY A 28 -21.65 14.33 -4.49
C GLY A 28 -20.95 13.60 -3.34
N ILE A 29 -21.73 13.12 -2.35
CA ILE A 29 -21.18 12.31 -1.24
C ILE A 29 -20.71 10.96 -1.76
N ALA A 30 -21.54 10.30 -2.59
CA ALA A 30 -21.22 9.00 -3.16
C ALA A 30 -19.94 9.05 -4.01
N ALA A 31 -19.78 10.06 -4.87
CA ALA A 31 -18.57 10.25 -5.68
C ALA A 31 -17.31 10.47 -4.82
N GLY A 32 -17.43 11.25 -3.73
CA GLY A 32 -16.33 11.47 -2.81
C GLY A 32 -15.88 10.21 -2.09
N ILE A 33 -16.83 9.43 -1.54
CA ILE A 33 -16.52 8.15 -0.86
C ILE A 33 -15.99 7.12 -1.83
N PHE A 34 -16.58 7.02 -3.02
CA PHE A 34 -16.10 6.17 -4.09
C PHE A 34 -14.63 6.46 -4.43
N ALA A 35 -14.30 7.75 -4.64
CA ALA A 35 -12.93 8.16 -4.94
C ALA A 35 -11.96 7.83 -3.80
N MET A 36 -12.35 8.07 -2.54
CA MET A 36 -11.51 7.72 -1.38
C MET A 36 -11.26 6.21 -1.31
N PHE A 37 -12.28 5.38 -1.50
CA PHE A 37 -12.14 3.91 -1.45
C PHE A 37 -11.21 3.40 -2.55
N VAL A 38 -11.40 3.88 -3.78
CA VAL A 38 -10.57 3.47 -4.92
C VAL A 38 -9.11 3.89 -4.73
N ILE A 39 -8.86 5.15 -4.40
CA ILE A 39 -7.49 5.67 -4.21
C ILE A 39 -6.79 4.91 -3.09
N MET A 40 -7.45 4.77 -1.93
CA MET A 40 -6.86 4.14 -0.75
C MET A 40 -6.56 2.65 -0.98
N SER A 41 -7.48 1.94 -1.62
CA SER A 41 -7.33 0.52 -1.91
C SER A 41 -6.22 0.25 -2.92
N LEU A 42 -6.11 1.04 -3.98
CA LEU A 42 -5.02 0.92 -4.96
C LEU A 42 -3.66 1.19 -4.33
N MET A 43 -3.55 2.25 -3.52
CA MET A 43 -2.29 2.59 -2.86
C MET A 43 -1.87 1.52 -1.84
N ASN A 44 -2.82 1.02 -1.03
CA ASN A 44 -2.52 -0.06 -0.10
C ASN A 44 -2.10 -1.34 -0.84
N GLY A 45 -2.76 -1.67 -1.96
CA GLY A 45 -2.40 -2.81 -2.80
C GLY A 45 -1.01 -2.69 -3.40
N LEU A 46 -0.66 -1.50 -3.94
CA LEU A 46 0.68 -1.22 -4.46
C LEU A 46 1.76 -1.35 -3.38
N GLN A 47 1.57 -0.71 -2.23
CA GLN A 47 2.52 -0.77 -1.13
C GLN A 47 2.68 -2.18 -0.57
N SER A 48 1.57 -2.94 -0.42
CA SER A 48 1.63 -4.33 0.02
C SER A 48 2.48 -5.16 -0.95
N LYS A 49 2.24 -5.01 -2.26
CA LYS A 49 3.02 -5.73 -3.29
C LYS A 49 4.49 -5.35 -3.28
N GLN A 50 4.83 -4.07 -3.11
CA GLN A 50 6.22 -3.61 -3.01
C GLN A 50 6.92 -4.20 -1.78
N ILE A 51 6.25 -4.18 -0.62
CA ILE A 51 6.78 -4.76 0.62
C ILE A 51 6.97 -6.26 0.49
N ASP A 52 5.99 -6.98 -0.07
CA ASP A 52 6.07 -8.42 -0.25
C ASP A 52 7.20 -8.80 -1.22
N THR A 53 7.39 -8.03 -2.29
CA THR A 53 8.50 -8.23 -3.23
C THR A 53 9.86 -7.95 -2.57
N LEU A 54 10.00 -6.87 -1.79
CA LEU A 54 11.22 -6.57 -1.04
C LEU A 54 11.57 -7.69 -0.06
N ARG A 55 10.59 -8.18 0.69
CA ARG A 55 10.78 -9.27 1.65
C ARG A 55 11.14 -10.59 0.97
N ALA A 56 10.54 -10.86 -0.20
CA ALA A 56 10.80 -12.08 -0.95
C ALA A 56 12.17 -12.09 -1.65
N VAL A 57 12.59 -10.96 -2.24
CA VAL A 57 13.76 -10.88 -3.11
C VAL A 57 14.99 -10.33 -2.38
N GLU A 58 14.80 -9.25 -1.57
CA GLU A 58 15.92 -8.48 -1.03
C GLU A 58 16.30 -8.90 0.40
N SER A 59 15.34 -9.12 1.33
CA SER A 59 15.71 -9.09 2.74
C SER A 59 15.14 -10.20 3.63
N PHE A 60 14.33 -11.13 3.14
CA PHE A 60 13.53 -11.99 4.01
C PHE A 60 12.64 -11.17 4.99
N ASP A 61 12.02 -11.80 5.97
CA ASP A 61 11.34 -11.10 7.07
C ASP A 61 12.33 -10.72 8.17
N ILE A 62 13.28 -11.63 8.46
CA ILE A 62 14.37 -11.46 9.41
C ILE A 62 15.63 -12.05 8.80
N MET A 63 16.73 -11.30 8.90
CA MET A 63 18.08 -11.77 8.58
C MET A 63 18.90 -11.88 9.85
N ILE A 64 19.61 -12.99 9.98
CA ILE A 64 20.48 -13.26 11.12
C ILE A 64 21.88 -13.53 10.60
N LYS A 65 22.86 -12.78 11.05
CA LYS A 65 24.28 -13.01 10.78
C LYS A 65 25.04 -13.20 12.10
N ASN A 66 26.23 -13.77 12.03
CA ASN A 66 27.12 -13.96 13.18
C ASN A 66 26.44 -14.68 14.36
N THR A 67 25.58 -15.66 14.08
CA THR A 67 24.87 -16.43 15.14
C THR A 67 25.51 -17.78 15.38
N LYS A 68 25.37 -18.25 16.63
CA LYS A 68 25.72 -19.61 17.05
C LYS A 68 24.54 -20.58 16.91
N LEU A 69 23.34 -20.07 16.66
CA LEU A 69 22.13 -20.88 16.50
C LEU A 69 22.18 -21.67 15.18
N SER A 70 21.74 -22.90 15.21
CA SER A 70 21.55 -23.71 14.01
C SER A 70 20.18 -23.45 13.37
N ALA A 71 20.01 -23.85 12.11
CA ALA A 71 18.73 -23.74 11.43
C ALA A 71 17.61 -24.48 12.16
N SER A 72 17.92 -25.62 12.81
CA SER A 72 16.98 -26.40 13.62
C SER A 72 16.55 -25.66 14.88
N ASP A 73 17.48 -24.99 15.56
CA ASP A 73 17.17 -24.20 16.76
C ASP A 73 16.24 -23.04 16.42
N ILE A 74 16.52 -22.35 15.33
CA ILE A 74 15.67 -21.25 14.85
C ILE A 74 14.27 -21.76 14.49
N LYS A 75 14.15 -22.91 13.78
CA LYS A 75 12.86 -23.51 13.44
C LYS A 75 12.04 -23.91 14.67
N SER A 76 12.68 -24.25 15.78
CA SER A 76 11.97 -24.64 17.00
C SER A 76 11.35 -23.49 17.77
N LEU A 77 11.73 -22.22 17.47
CA LEU A 77 11.26 -21.03 18.17
C LEU A 77 9.80 -20.69 17.88
N GLU A 78 9.32 -21.07 16.71
CA GLU A 78 7.95 -20.80 16.32
C GLU A 78 7.48 -21.79 15.22
N ASN A 79 6.21 -22.18 15.30
CA ASN A 79 5.59 -23.01 14.28
C ASN A 79 5.37 -22.18 13.01
N ASN A 80 5.57 -22.80 11.85
CA ASN A 80 5.28 -22.18 10.55
C ASN A 80 6.27 -21.10 10.10
N ILE A 81 7.57 -21.30 10.37
CA ILE A 81 8.65 -20.49 9.82
C ILE A 81 9.49 -21.29 8.82
N SER A 82 9.93 -20.61 7.76
CA SER A 82 10.88 -21.15 6.80
C SER A 82 12.25 -20.50 7.01
N VAL A 83 13.29 -21.30 7.17
CA VAL A 83 14.66 -20.84 7.44
C VAL A 83 15.54 -21.27 6.28
N PHE A 84 16.26 -20.32 5.71
CA PHE A 84 17.19 -20.51 4.59
C PHE A 84 18.57 -20.00 4.94
N GLU A 85 19.60 -20.81 4.68
CA GLU A 85 20.98 -20.35 4.74
C GLU A 85 21.23 -19.44 3.53
N PHE A 86 21.85 -18.31 3.77
CA PHE A 86 22.30 -17.39 2.72
C PHE A 86 23.68 -16.85 3.02
N ALA A 87 24.33 -16.33 2.00
CA ALA A 87 25.57 -15.59 2.14
C ALA A 87 25.53 -14.37 1.23
N GLU A 88 26.15 -13.27 1.65
CA GLU A 88 26.27 -12.07 0.82
C GLU A 88 27.59 -11.34 1.05
N THR A 89 28.18 -10.84 -0.02
CA THR A 89 29.41 -10.03 0.03
C THR A 89 29.41 -8.99 -1.09
N PRO A 90 29.78 -7.74 -0.79
CA PRO A 90 30.01 -6.75 -1.84
C PRO A 90 31.23 -7.13 -2.66
N VAL A 91 31.13 -6.99 -3.96
CA VAL A 91 32.17 -7.33 -4.94
C VAL A 91 32.25 -6.29 -6.03
N LEU A 92 33.42 -6.18 -6.66
CA LEU A 92 33.61 -5.51 -7.94
C LEU A 92 33.63 -6.59 -9.02
N ILE A 93 32.80 -6.45 -10.04
CA ILE A 93 32.81 -7.35 -11.20
C ILE A 93 33.44 -6.61 -12.37
N ASN A 94 34.37 -7.25 -12.99
CA ASN A 94 35.10 -6.74 -14.16
C ASN A 94 34.93 -7.72 -15.33
N ASN A 95 34.51 -7.21 -16.48
CA ASN A 95 34.51 -7.94 -17.73
C ASN A 95 35.87 -7.72 -18.40
N LEU A 96 36.72 -8.76 -18.46
CA LEU A 96 38.09 -8.68 -19.02
C LEU A 96 38.11 -8.33 -20.51
N SER A 97 37.06 -8.69 -21.25
CA SER A 97 37.02 -8.45 -22.70
C SER A 97 36.68 -7.01 -23.07
N THR A 98 35.87 -6.35 -22.25
CA THR A 98 35.41 -4.98 -22.51
C THR A 98 35.99 -3.94 -21.56
N SER A 99 36.70 -4.38 -20.52
CA SER A 99 37.23 -3.55 -19.43
C SER A 99 36.13 -2.76 -18.68
N GLU A 100 34.88 -3.16 -18.84
CA GLU A 100 33.77 -2.58 -18.09
C GLU A 100 33.70 -3.21 -16.68
N SER A 101 33.56 -2.37 -15.66
CA SER A 101 33.49 -2.81 -14.28
C SER A 101 32.33 -2.15 -13.55
N THR A 102 31.72 -2.88 -12.63
CA THR A 102 30.62 -2.35 -11.80
C THR A 102 30.67 -2.95 -10.41
N SER A 103 30.20 -2.17 -9.43
CA SER A 103 29.98 -2.69 -8.07
C SER A 103 28.72 -3.51 -8.01
N ALA A 104 28.79 -4.67 -7.36
CA ALA A 104 27.66 -5.56 -7.16
C ALA A 104 27.76 -6.24 -5.80
N ARG A 105 26.73 -6.99 -5.47
CA ARG A 105 26.73 -7.94 -4.33
C ARG A 105 26.58 -9.34 -4.88
N ILE A 106 27.46 -10.23 -4.49
CA ILE A 106 27.25 -11.65 -4.71
C ILE A 106 26.38 -12.19 -3.59
N ARG A 107 25.28 -12.84 -3.94
CA ARG A 107 24.36 -13.47 -2.99
C ARG A 107 24.20 -14.94 -3.33
N ALA A 108 24.33 -15.75 -2.31
CA ALA A 108 24.23 -17.20 -2.42
C ALA A 108 23.05 -17.71 -1.62
N PHE A 109 22.34 -18.65 -2.23
CA PHE A 109 21.20 -19.32 -1.61
C PHE A 109 21.23 -20.81 -1.89
N ASN A 110 20.54 -21.59 -1.04
CA ASN A 110 20.18 -22.95 -1.39
C ASN A 110 19.12 -22.95 -2.49
N PRO A 111 19.12 -23.92 -3.41
CA PRO A 111 18.09 -24.05 -4.45
C PRO A 111 16.65 -24.05 -3.90
N SER A 112 16.43 -24.64 -2.72
CA SER A 112 15.13 -24.65 -2.02
C SER A 112 14.55 -23.26 -1.70
N TYR A 113 15.38 -22.22 -1.67
CA TYR A 113 14.90 -20.84 -1.51
C TYR A 113 14.05 -20.40 -2.72
N PHE A 114 14.47 -20.74 -3.94
CA PHE A 114 13.77 -20.35 -5.16
C PHE A 114 12.49 -21.15 -5.41
N GLU A 115 12.34 -22.30 -4.75
CA GLU A 115 11.12 -23.13 -4.78
C GLU A 115 10.04 -22.62 -3.80
N HIS A 116 10.42 -21.77 -2.85
CA HIS A 116 9.50 -21.24 -1.86
C HIS A 116 8.40 -20.37 -2.51
N GLU A 117 7.14 -20.55 -2.11
CA GLU A 117 5.97 -19.90 -2.70
C GLU A 117 6.06 -18.37 -2.81
N ARG A 118 6.68 -17.70 -1.81
CA ARG A 118 6.87 -16.23 -1.82
C ARG A 118 7.95 -15.77 -2.78
N VAL A 119 8.88 -16.65 -3.16
CA VAL A 119 10.08 -16.32 -3.94
C VAL A 119 9.90 -16.69 -5.40
N ARG A 120 9.33 -17.89 -5.66
CA ARG A 120 9.23 -18.51 -6.98
C ARG A 120 8.69 -17.56 -8.06
N ASP A 121 7.61 -16.84 -7.75
CA ASP A 121 6.94 -15.97 -8.73
C ASP A 121 7.66 -14.63 -8.94
N ASN A 122 8.69 -14.35 -8.15
CA ASN A 122 9.48 -13.12 -8.24
C ASN A 122 10.76 -13.27 -9.09
N PHE A 123 11.10 -14.48 -9.50
CA PHE A 123 12.24 -14.75 -10.37
C PHE A 123 11.80 -15.45 -11.64
N THR A 124 12.34 -14.99 -12.77
CA THR A 124 12.19 -15.66 -14.07
C THR A 124 13.54 -16.22 -14.50
N TYR A 125 13.50 -17.29 -15.30
CA TYR A 125 14.66 -18.05 -15.77
C TYR A 125 15.40 -18.82 -14.67
N ASN A 126 16.52 -19.45 -15.02
CA ASN A 126 17.33 -20.24 -14.09
C ASN A 126 18.14 -19.32 -13.16
N ALA A 127 17.48 -18.82 -12.10
CA ALA A 127 18.10 -17.87 -11.18
C ALA A 127 19.35 -18.45 -10.48
N VAL A 128 19.45 -19.78 -10.31
CA VAL A 128 20.60 -20.43 -9.68
C VAL A 128 21.23 -21.43 -10.63
N PRO A 129 22.47 -21.21 -11.08
CA PRO A 129 23.22 -22.19 -11.84
C PRO A 129 23.65 -23.35 -10.92
N SER A 130 23.86 -24.52 -11.51
CA SER A 130 24.48 -25.66 -10.81
C SER A 130 25.92 -25.39 -10.42
N GLN A 131 26.63 -24.61 -11.20
CA GLN A 131 28.02 -24.14 -10.99
C GLN A 131 28.16 -22.73 -11.55
N GLY A 132 29.16 -21.97 -11.05
CA GLY A 132 29.40 -20.59 -11.48
C GLY A 132 28.40 -19.58 -10.91
N ILE A 133 28.19 -18.51 -11.66
CA ILE A 133 27.27 -17.43 -11.26
C ILE A 133 26.14 -17.22 -12.26
N SER A 134 25.05 -16.65 -11.75
CA SER A 134 23.96 -16.12 -12.56
C SER A 134 23.97 -14.59 -12.53
N LEU A 135 24.02 -13.97 -13.70
CA LEU A 135 23.91 -12.51 -13.84
C LEU A 135 22.44 -12.13 -14.14
N SER A 136 22.03 -10.97 -13.67
CA SER A 136 20.80 -10.40 -14.20
C SER A 136 21.01 -9.91 -15.63
N TYR A 137 19.96 -9.87 -16.45
CA TYR A 137 20.03 -9.28 -17.79
C TYR A 137 20.44 -7.81 -17.75
N THR A 138 20.00 -7.06 -16.73
CA THR A 138 20.38 -5.65 -16.54
C THR A 138 21.86 -5.49 -16.29
N LEU A 139 22.43 -6.33 -15.41
CA LEU A 139 23.85 -6.29 -15.07
C LEU A 139 24.71 -6.81 -16.24
N GLY A 140 24.25 -7.86 -16.94
CA GLY A 140 24.88 -8.37 -18.14
C GLY A 140 24.97 -7.32 -19.25
N HIS A 141 23.91 -6.55 -19.44
CA HIS A 141 23.92 -5.44 -20.40
C HIS A 141 24.87 -4.30 -19.99
N ALA A 142 24.89 -3.93 -18.70
CA ALA A 142 25.80 -2.92 -18.17
C ALA A 142 27.28 -3.32 -18.35
N LEU A 143 27.59 -4.60 -18.21
CA LEU A 143 28.94 -5.16 -18.40
C LEU A 143 29.22 -5.54 -19.85
N ARG A 144 28.36 -5.21 -20.81
CA ARG A 144 28.47 -5.54 -22.24
C ARG A 144 28.79 -7.02 -22.50
N TYR A 145 28.03 -7.91 -21.85
CA TYR A 145 28.20 -9.34 -22.04
C TYR A 145 27.86 -9.76 -23.48
N THR A 146 28.78 -10.47 -24.15
CA THR A 146 28.62 -10.92 -25.55
C THR A 146 28.69 -12.43 -25.72
N GLY A 147 28.59 -13.20 -24.65
CA GLY A 147 28.52 -14.67 -24.69
C GLY A 147 29.83 -15.42 -24.38
N ASN A 148 30.97 -14.83 -24.66
CA ASN A 148 32.29 -15.48 -24.44
C ASN A 148 33.23 -14.65 -23.54
N ASN A 149 32.68 -13.84 -22.66
CA ASN A 149 33.45 -12.94 -21.83
C ASN A 149 33.89 -13.63 -20.54
N SER A 150 35.17 -13.54 -20.20
CA SER A 150 35.70 -13.92 -18.90
C SER A 150 35.47 -12.79 -17.91
N PHE A 151 34.93 -13.14 -16.75
CA PHE A 151 34.70 -12.20 -15.67
C PHE A 151 35.62 -12.42 -14.50
N GLU A 152 36.00 -11.35 -13.85
CA GLU A 152 36.73 -11.38 -12.61
C GLU A 152 35.86 -10.75 -11.49
N ILE A 153 35.87 -11.40 -10.35
CA ILE A 153 35.27 -10.87 -9.14
C ILE A 153 36.39 -10.47 -8.20
N THR A 154 36.40 -9.19 -7.82
CA THR A 154 37.32 -8.66 -6.82
C THR A 154 36.55 -8.37 -5.53
N PHE A 155 37.02 -8.89 -4.41
CA PHE A 155 36.47 -8.64 -3.10
C PHE A 155 37.58 -8.38 -2.07
N LEU A 156 37.23 -7.77 -0.98
CA LEU A 156 38.14 -7.35 0.07
C LEU A 156 38.35 -8.46 1.09
N ARG A 157 39.57 -8.88 1.34
CA ARG A 157 39.91 -9.81 2.42
C ARG A 157 40.76 -9.11 3.48
N PRO A 158 40.56 -9.38 4.76
CA PRO A 158 41.49 -8.95 5.79
C PRO A 158 42.83 -9.67 5.61
N GLY A 159 43.87 -8.90 5.44
CA GLY A 159 45.26 -9.37 5.36
C GLY A 159 45.82 -9.73 6.74
N LYS A 160 47.03 -10.29 6.78
CA LYS A 160 47.70 -10.75 8.01
C LYS A 160 48.04 -9.63 9.01
N THR A 161 48.08 -8.37 8.58
CA THR A 161 48.52 -7.20 9.37
C THR A 161 47.44 -6.11 9.45
N ALA A 162 46.16 -6.46 9.69
CA ALA A 162 45.04 -5.52 9.73
C ALA A 162 44.88 -4.67 8.43
N THR A 163 45.56 -5.02 7.36
CA THR A 163 45.42 -4.40 6.04
C THR A 163 44.32 -5.10 5.26
N ILE A 164 43.54 -4.33 4.52
CA ILE A 164 42.52 -4.88 3.63
C ILE A 164 43.20 -5.10 2.25
N VAL A 165 43.20 -6.33 1.76
CA VAL A 165 43.82 -6.71 0.51
C VAL A 165 42.74 -7.10 -0.50
N PRO A 166 42.77 -6.53 -1.72
CA PRO A 166 41.89 -6.99 -2.79
C PRO A 166 42.30 -8.39 -3.25
N TYR A 167 41.30 -9.27 -3.38
CA TYR A 167 41.50 -10.62 -3.92
C TYR A 167 40.63 -10.76 -5.16
N THR A 168 41.25 -11.13 -6.27
CA THR A 168 40.56 -11.27 -7.55
C THR A 168 40.53 -12.73 -7.96
N GLN A 169 39.41 -13.19 -8.43
CA GLN A 169 39.21 -14.55 -8.92
C GLN A 169 38.40 -14.53 -10.21
N SER A 170 38.86 -15.34 -11.20
CA SER A 170 38.08 -15.55 -12.41
C SER A 170 36.90 -16.44 -12.15
N ILE A 171 35.76 -16.15 -12.80
CA ILE A 171 34.52 -16.86 -12.66
C ILE A 171 33.75 -16.92 -13.97
N GLU A 172 32.99 -17.99 -14.16
CA GLU A 172 32.15 -18.20 -15.35
C GLU A 172 30.70 -17.82 -15.09
N VAL A 173 30.07 -17.18 -16.06
CA VAL A 173 28.64 -16.89 -16.08
C VAL A 173 27.92 -18.04 -16.77
N ASN A 174 27.11 -18.79 -16.02
CA ASN A 174 26.44 -19.98 -16.51
C ASN A 174 24.94 -19.79 -16.75
N SER A 175 24.35 -18.75 -16.22
CA SER A 175 22.93 -18.47 -16.42
C SER A 175 22.61 -16.98 -16.26
N PHE A 176 21.38 -16.62 -16.67
CA PHE A 176 20.83 -15.30 -16.50
C PHE A 176 19.51 -15.37 -15.77
N TYR A 177 19.20 -14.33 -15.02
CA TYR A 177 17.94 -14.19 -14.32
C TYR A 177 17.36 -12.79 -14.47
N THR A 178 16.07 -12.66 -14.15
CA THR A 178 15.41 -11.39 -13.90
C THR A 178 14.55 -11.55 -12.65
N SER A 179 14.60 -10.57 -11.76
CA SER A 179 13.70 -10.51 -10.60
C SER A 179 12.67 -9.39 -10.77
N SER A 180 11.63 -9.44 -9.96
CA SER A 180 10.60 -8.42 -9.91
C SER A 180 11.09 -7.07 -9.36
N LEU A 181 12.33 -7.02 -8.80
CA LEU A 181 12.92 -5.84 -8.20
C LEU A 181 14.05 -5.29 -9.06
N SER A 182 13.84 -4.15 -9.70
CA SER A 182 14.81 -3.55 -10.63
C SER A 182 16.16 -3.21 -9.99
N GLU A 183 16.15 -2.74 -8.74
CA GLU A 183 17.37 -2.43 -7.98
C GLU A 183 18.20 -3.70 -7.71
N PHE A 184 17.54 -4.80 -7.36
CA PHE A 184 18.18 -6.10 -7.21
C PHE A 184 18.84 -6.57 -8.51
N ASN A 185 18.15 -6.39 -9.64
CA ASN A 185 18.69 -6.74 -10.96
C ASN A 185 19.93 -5.93 -11.36
N SER A 186 20.04 -4.69 -10.90
CA SER A 186 21.19 -3.82 -11.25
C SER A 186 22.40 -4.01 -10.34
N THR A 187 22.22 -4.65 -9.18
CA THR A 187 23.26 -4.70 -8.14
C THR A 187 23.64 -6.10 -7.68
N THR A 188 22.91 -7.14 -8.08
CA THR A 188 23.09 -8.47 -7.48
C THR A 188 23.51 -9.53 -8.50
N VAL A 189 24.43 -10.38 -8.07
CA VAL A 189 24.83 -11.61 -8.74
C VAL A 189 24.46 -12.78 -7.87
N LEU A 190 23.85 -13.81 -8.46
CA LEU A 190 23.43 -15.00 -7.75
C LEU A 190 24.40 -16.14 -7.95
N CYS A 191 24.58 -16.96 -6.92
CA CYS A 191 25.29 -18.24 -7.00
C CYS A 191 24.73 -19.24 -5.98
N THR A 192 25.19 -20.48 -6.05
CA THR A 192 24.90 -21.46 -5.01
C THR A 192 25.79 -21.23 -3.78
N LEU A 193 25.34 -21.71 -2.62
CA LEU A 193 26.15 -21.64 -1.39
C LEU A 193 27.49 -22.38 -1.54
N ASP A 194 27.54 -23.48 -2.28
CA ASP A 194 28.77 -24.23 -2.52
C ASP A 194 29.75 -23.43 -3.36
N THR A 195 29.28 -22.80 -4.44
CA THR A 195 30.11 -21.90 -5.26
C THR A 195 30.61 -20.72 -4.44
N TYR A 196 29.75 -20.12 -3.62
CA TYR A 196 30.15 -19.02 -2.75
C TYR A 196 31.22 -19.43 -1.74
N LYS A 197 31.05 -20.60 -1.07
CA LYS A 197 32.02 -21.13 -0.09
C LYS A 197 33.35 -21.47 -0.75
N ALA A 198 33.34 -21.95 -1.99
CA ALA A 198 34.57 -22.21 -2.76
C ALA A 198 35.34 -20.93 -3.09
N ILE A 199 34.67 -19.83 -3.41
CA ILE A 199 35.27 -18.54 -3.80
C ILE A 199 35.66 -17.71 -2.57
N LEU A 200 34.75 -17.54 -1.62
CA LEU A 200 34.81 -16.57 -0.53
C LEU A 200 35.01 -17.21 0.85
N GLY A 201 34.89 -18.55 0.95
CA GLY A 201 34.91 -19.27 2.22
C GLY A 201 33.61 -19.11 3.01
N ASN A 202 33.60 -19.57 4.26
CA ASN A 202 32.41 -19.54 5.14
C ASN A 202 32.16 -18.18 5.81
N LYS A 203 32.68 -17.08 5.27
CA LYS A 203 32.47 -15.75 5.82
C LYS A 203 31.17 -15.16 5.32
N ASN A 204 30.55 -14.32 6.15
CA ASN A 204 29.31 -13.61 5.82
C ASN A 204 28.11 -14.51 5.50
N THR A 205 28.09 -15.73 6.06
CA THR A 205 26.93 -16.61 6.02
C THR A 205 25.94 -16.24 7.14
N GLY A 206 24.68 -16.49 6.89
CA GLY A 206 23.60 -16.20 7.83
C GLY A 206 22.35 -17.00 7.52
N TYR A 207 21.29 -16.72 8.26
CA TYR A 207 19.98 -17.32 8.05
C TYR A 207 18.95 -16.25 7.72
N GLY A 208 18.21 -16.46 6.65
CA GLY A 208 17.03 -15.72 6.28
C GLY A 208 15.76 -16.44 6.72
N ILE A 209 14.83 -15.75 7.31
CA ILE A 209 13.61 -16.33 7.87
C ILE A 209 12.39 -15.69 7.19
N PHE A 210 11.48 -16.55 6.69
CA PHE A 210 10.12 -16.16 6.39
C PHE A 210 9.19 -16.61 7.51
N CYS A 211 8.39 -15.70 8.04
CA CYS A 211 7.43 -15.96 9.10
C CYS A 211 6.06 -15.36 8.76
N SER A 212 5.00 -16.00 9.26
CA SER A 212 3.62 -15.49 9.13
C SER A 212 3.18 -14.68 10.36
N SER A 213 4.00 -14.68 11.41
CA SER A 213 3.74 -14.03 12.69
C SER A 213 4.33 -12.62 12.78
N ASN A 214 4.28 -12.04 13.97
CA ASN A 214 4.85 -10.72 14.23
C ASN A 214 6.39 -10.76 14.18
N VAL A 215 6.95 -10.21 13.11
CA VAL A 215 8.39 -10.13 12.83
C VAL A 215 9.17 -9.54 13.98
N ASP A 216 8.68 -8.44 14.59
CA ASP A 216 9.39 -7.71 15.65
C ASP A 216 9.47 -8.55 16.95
N LYS A 217 8.43 -9.35 17.26
CA LYS A 217 8.44 -10.27 18.41
C LYS A 217 9.43 -11.43 18.21
N LEU A 218 9.45 -12.00 17.01
CA LEU A 218 10.37 -13.11 16.71
C LEU A 218 11.82 -12.62 16.71
N ALA A 219 12.11 -11.47 16.12
CA ALA A 219 13.43 -10.84 16.17
C ALA A 219 13.90 -10.57 17.61
N GLY A 220 12.99 -10.09 18.48
CA GLY A 220 13.26 -9.90 19.89
C GLY A 220 13.59 -11.20 20.63
N LYS A 221 12.88 -12.31 20.35
CA LYS A 221 13.19 -13.63 20.94
C LYS A 221 14.57 -14.12 20.52
N ILE A 222 14.92 -13.97 19.24
CA ILE A 222 16.22 -14.40 18.71
C ILE A 222 17.36 -13.59 19.37
N LYS A 223 17.21 -12.26 19.47
CA LYS A 223 18.18 -11.39 20.17
C LYS A 223 18.34 -11.73 21.66
N ALA A 224 17.27 -12.19 22.32
CA ALA A 224 17.34 -12.61 23.72
C ALA A 224 18.11 -13.92 23.93
N ILE A 225 18.06 -14.84 22.95
CA ILE A 225 18.76 -16.13 23.00
C ILE A 225 20.24 -15.98 22.62
N ASP A 226 20.51 -15.22 21.57
CA ASP A 226 21.90 -14.95 21.12
C ASP A 226 22.11 -13.42 21.00
N PRO A 227 22.56 -12.76 22.09
CA PRO A 227 22.81 -11.31 22.09
C PRO A 227 23.92 -10.86 21.14
N ASN A 228 24.80 -11.78 20.70
CA ASN A 228 25.90 -11.48 19.79
C ASN A 228 25.49 -11.61 18.30
N ALA A 229 24.32 -12.17 18.03
CA ALA A 229 23.82 -12.29 16.68
C ALA A 229 23.39 -10.93 16.13
N GLU A 230 23.77 -10.66 14.90
CA GLU A 230 23.27 -9.50 14.14
C GLU A 230 21.90 -9.84 13.56
N VAL A 231 20.83 -9.48 14.25
CA VAL A 231 19.45 -9.71 13.83
C VAL A 231 18.89 -8.42 13.27
N GLN A 232 18.53 -8.45 11.99
CA GLN A 232 17.92 -7.33 11.27
C GLN A 232 16.55 -7.73 10.74
N THR A 233 15.55 -6.92 11.00
CA THR A 233 14.23 -7.04 10.35
C THR A 233 14.30 -6.48 8.92
N TRP A 234 13.34 -6.84 8.08
CA TRP A 234 13.25 -6.32 6.71
C TRP A 234 13.19 -4.79 6.67
N LYS A 235 12.62 -4.14 7.70
CA LYS A 235 12.55 -2.67 7.84
C LYS A 235 13.92 -2.06 8.11
N GLU A 236 14.69 -2.71 8.98
CA GLU A 236 16.03 -2.25 9.34
C GLU A 236 17.02 -2.44 8.19
N TYR A 237 16.93 -3.59 7.49
CA TYR A 237 17.76 -3.89 6.34
C TYR A 237 17.47 -2.95 5.16
N ASN A 238 16.19 -2.72 4.86
CA ASN A 238 15.75 -1.83 3.77
C ASN A 238 15.35 -0.44 4.29
N ASN A 239 16.06 0.11 5.26
CA ASN A 239 15.66 1.33 5.97
C ASN A 239 15.39 2.51 5.02
N ALA A 240 16.21 2.70 3.98
CA ALA A 240 16.02 3.78 3.01
C ALA A 240 14.71 3.61 2.22
N VAL A 241 14.45 2.40 1.72
CA VAL A 241 13.23 2.09 0.95
C VAL A 241 12.01 2.14 1.87
N TYR A 242 12.11 1.59 3.08
CA TYR A 242 11.04 1.67 4.06
C TYR A 242 10.69 3.12 4.42
N GLY A 243 11.71 3.97 4.61
CA GLY A 243 11.52 5.41 4.83
C GLY A 243 10.78 6.08 3.66
N ALA A 244 11.13 5.74 2.42
CA ALA A 244 10.45 6.23 1.22
C ALA A 244 8.97 5.78 1.17
N LEU A 245 8.68 4.51 1.49
CA LEU A 245 7.30 3.99 1.55
C LEU A 245 6.46 4.69 2.63
N VAL A 246 7.04 4.98 3.79
CA VAL A 246 6.37 5.75 4.86
C VAL A 246 6.09 7.18 4.41
N LEU A 247 7.04 7.82 3.73
CA LEU A 247 6.85 9.16 3.16
C LEU A 247 5.74 9.16 2.10
N GLU A 248 5.76 8.21 1.17
CA GLU A 248 4.73 8.03 0.15
C GLU A 248 3.33 7.88 0.78
N LYS A 249 3.21 7.04 1.81
CA LYS A 249 1.96 6.86 2.55
C LYS A 249 1.50 8.15 3.24
N THR A 250 2.42 8.92 3.79
CA THR A 250 2.13 10.21 4.41
C THR A 250 1.61 11.22 3.39
N ILE A 251 2.25 11.31 2.23
CA ILE A 251 1.80 12.17 1.12
C ILE A 251 0.41 11.75 0.65
N MET A 252 0.16 10.45 0.52
CA MET A 252 -1.17 9.93 0.17
C MET A 252 -2.24 10.37 1.18
N TYR A 253 -1.98 10.29 2.49
CA TYR A 253 -2.93 10.77 3.50
C TYR A 253 -3.19 12.27 3.40
N ILE A 254 -2.20 13.07 3.02
CA ILE A 254 -2.39 14.49 2.75
C ILE A 254 -3.33 14.69 1.56
N PHE A 255 -3.15 13.97 0.44
CA PHE A 255 -4.07 14.03 -0.69
C PHE A 255 -5.49 13.57 -0.32
N LEU A 256 -5.63 12.49 0.43
CA LEU A 256 -6.93 12.04 0.92
C LEU A 256 -7.60 13.08 1.82
N SER A 257 -6.84 13.83 2.61
CA SER A 257 -7.37 14.92 3.41
C SER A 257 -7.97 16.05 2.55
N PHE A 258 -7.39 16.36 1.39
CA PHE A 258 -7.98 17.29 0.44
C PHE A 258 -9.29 16.77 -0.17
N VAL A 259 -9.34 15.49 -0.56
CA VAL A 259 -10.59 14.86 -1.04
C VAL A 259 -11.66 14.93 0.05
N PHE A 260 -11.29 14.63 1.29
CA PHE A 260 -12.18 14.74 2.44
C PHE A 260 -12.68 16.17 2.65
N LEU A 261 -11.82 17.17 2.50
CA LEU A 261 -12.18 18.60 2.58
C LEU A 261 -13.20 18.97 1.48
N ILE A 262 -13.03 18.45 0.26
CA ILE A 262 -14.01 18.65 -0.82
C ILE A 262 -15.37 18.08 -0.43
N ILE A 263 -15.43 16.88 0.15
CA ILE A 263 -16.66 16.27 0.67
C ILE A 263 -17.28 17.19 1.74
N CYS A 264 -16.48 17.73 2.66
CA CYS A 264 -16.93 18.65 3.71
C CYS A 264 -17.59 19.92 3.13
N VAL A 265 -16.94 20.55 2.16
CA VAL A 265 -17.46 21.76 1.50
C VAL A 265 -18.75 21.46 0.74
N ASN A 266 -18.76 20.33 0.01
CA ASN A 266 -19.95 19.89 -0.72
C ASN A 266 -21.12 19.63 0.26
N LEU A 267 -20.86 18.90 1.33
CA LEU A 267 -21.86 18.60 2.36
C LEU A 267 -22.43 19.87 3.02
N ARG A 268 -21.55 20.83 3.37
CA ARG A 268 -21.97 22.12 3.93
C ARG A 268 -22.87 22.90 2.97
N ASN A 269 -22.48 23.02 1.71
CA ASN A 269 -23.26 23.76 0.71
C ASN A 269 -24.58 23.07 0.41
N SER A 270 -24.56 21.75 0.36
CA SER A 270 -25.72 20.91 0.11
C SER A 270 -26.75 21.01 1.26
N THR A 271 -26.29 20.91 2.49
CA THR A 271 -27.14 21.08 3.67
C THR A 271 -27.81 22.45 3.70
N ARG A 272 -27.08 23.52 3.37
CA ARG A 272 -27.66 24.86 3.26
C ARG A 272 -28.77 24.93 2.22
N ARG A 273 -28.55 24.37 1.02
CA ARG A 273 -29.59 24.32 -0.04
C ARG A 273 -30.80 23.53 0.39
N LEU A 274 -30.60 22.37 1.04
CA LEU A 274 -31.66 21.53 1.52
C LEU A 274 -32.56 22.25 2.54
N ILE A 275 -31.95 22.92 3.52
CA ILE A 275 -32.70 23.65 4.55
C ILE A 275 -33.41 24.86 3.95
N ASN A 276 -32.77 25.60 3.03
CA ASN A 276 -33.38 26.74 2.37
C ASN A 276 -34.59 26.34 1.48
N SER A 277 -34.52 25.19 0.81
CA SER A 277 -35.63 24.70 -0.04
C SER A 277 -36.90 24.34 0.75
N HIS A 278 -36.78 24.05 2.05
CA HIS A 278 -37.89 23.71 2.94
C HIS A 278 -38.17 24.75 4.01
N LYS A 279 -37.61 25.96 3.90
CA LYS A 279 -37.72 27.04 4.89
C LYS A 279 -39.20 27.43 5.14
N LEU A 280 -39.96 27.58 4.06
CA LEU A 280 -41.42 27.92 4.13
C LEU A 280 -42.23 26.81 4.79
N GLU A 281 -41.98 25.56 4.46
CA GLU A 281 -42.68 24.41 5.08
C GLU A 281 -42.39 24.32 6.58
N GLY A 282 -41.14 24.60 6.98
CA GLY A 282 -40.75 24.70 8.38
C GLY A 282 -41.48 25.81 9.13
N ALA A 283 -41.67 26.99 8.48
CA ALA A 283 -42.43 28.09 9.04
C ALA A 283 -43.92 27.73 9.18
N MET A 284 -44.50 27.10 8.18
CA MET A 284 -45.91 26.60 8.25
C MET A 284 -46.13 25.57 9.39
N LEU A 285 -45.20 24.62 9.56
CA LEU A 285 -45.27 23.68 10.69
C LEU A 285 -45.25 24.38 12.05
N ARG A 286 -44.49 25.45 12.19
CA ARG A 286 -44.44 26.27 13.41
C ARG A 286 -45.72 27.05 13.61
N ALA A 287 -46.32 27.62 12.55
CA ALA A 287 -47.60 28.29 12.61
C ALA A 287 -48.75 27.37 13.04
N LEU A 288 -48.67 26.07 12.68
CA LEU A 288 -49.58 25.00 13.12
C LEU A 288 -49.30 24.49 14.55
N GLY A 289 -48.38 25.13 15.29
CA GLY A 289 -48.14 24.81 16.71
C GLY A 289 -47.03 23.80 16.97
N CYS A 290 -46.25 23.37 15.94
CA CYS A 290 -45.11 22.50 16.16
C CYS A 290 -44.00 23.16 16.97
N ASN A 291 -43.48 22.46 17.99
CA ASN A 291 -42.34 22.94 18.77
C ASN A 291 -41.09 23.12 17.89
N ARG A 292 -40.33 24.21 18.15
CA ARG A 292 -39.09 24.54 17.48
C ARG A 292 -38.08 23.38 17.43
N GLN A 293 -38.00 22.59 18.51
CA GLN A 293 -37.14 21.42 18.61
C GLN A 293 -37.56 20.29 17.64
N SER A 294 -38.87 20.06 17.51
CA SER A 294 -39.41 19.05 16.60
C SER A 294 -39.16 19.37 15.15
N VAL A 295 -39.38 20.63 14.75
CA VAL A 295 -39.07 21.08 13.38
C VAL A 295 -37.58 20.96 13.08
N ARG A 296 -36.72 21.37 14.02
CA ARG A 296 -35.28 21.21 13.91
C ARG A 296 -34.84 19.75 13.76
N SER A 297 -35.42 18.83 14.55
CA SER A 297 -35.16 17.39 14.45
C SER A 297 -35.55 16.82 13.09
N ILE A 298 -36.62 17.27 12.47
CA ILE A 298 -37.07 16.83 11.15
C ILE A 298 -35.99 17.17 10.10
N PHE A 299 -35.44 18.40 10.11
CA PHE A 299 -34.39 18.79 9.15
C PHE A 299 -33.05 18.11 9.41
N ILE A 300 -32.69 17.88 10.67
CA ILE A 300 -31.49 17.12 11.00
C ILE A 300 -31.62 15.68 10.50
N LEU A 301 -32.74 15.03 10.74
CA LEU A 301 -33.01 13.67 10.26
C LEU A 301 -33.05 13.60 8.74
N GLN A 302 -33.63 14.61 8.05
CA GLN A 302 -33.63 14.68 6.61
C GLN A 302 -32.21 14.73 6.03
N GLY A 303 -31.35 15.63 6.57
CA GLY A 303 -29.95 15.73 6.13
C GLY A 303 -29.17 14.45 6.41
N LEU A 304 -29.40 13.80 7.54
CA LEU A 304 -28.78 12.53 7.90
C LEU A 304 -29.20 11.40 6.98
N ILE A 305 -30.48 11.30 6.63
CA ILE A 305 -31.00 10.28 5.67
C ILE A 305 -30.30 10.45 4.31
N VAL A 306 -30.21 11.69 3.80
CA VAL A 306 -29.56 11.97 2.53
C VAL A 306 -28.06 11.63 2.59
N CYS A 307 -27.40 11.94 3.71
CA CYS A 307 -25.99 11.60 3.93
C CYS A 307 -25.77 10.09 3.93
N VAL A 308 -26.53 9.33 4.75
CA VAL A 308 -26.42 7.87 4.83
C VAL A 308 -26.67 7.20 3.49
N ILE A 309 -27.67 7.65 2.73
CA ILE A 309 -27.94 7.09 1.40
C ILE A 309 -26.77 7.37 0.45
N GLY A 310 -26.21 8.59 0.46
CA GLY A 310 -25.01 8.92 -0.30
C GLY A 310 -23.81 8.07 0.09
N GLU A 311 -23.60 7.85 1.39
CA GLU A 311 -22.53 7.00 1.93
C GLU A 311 -22.68 5.55 1.49
N VAL A 312 -23.87 4.98 1.68
CA VAL A 312 -24.12 3.59 1.27
C VAL A 312 -23.96 3.41 -0.23
N ALA A 313 -24.47 4.34 -1.03
CA ALA A 313 -24.33 4.31 -2.47
C ALA A 313 -22.84 4.42 -2.90
N GLY A 314 -22.08 5.34 -2.30
CA GLY A 314 -20.65 5.49 -2.57
C GLY A 314 -19.83 4.28 -2.14
N ALA A 315 -20.11 3.72 -0.98
CA ALA A 315 -19.46 2.51 -0.49
C ALA A 315 -19.74 1.30 -1.39
N LEU A 316 -21.00 1.09 -1.77
CA LEU A 316 -21.37 0.00 -2.67
C LEU A 316 -20.72 0.15 -4.05
N LEU A 317 -20.75 1.34 -4.64
CA LEU A 317 -20.08 1.61 -5.92
C LEU A 317 -18.56 1.41 -5.81
N GLY A 318 -17.95 1.87 -4.71
CA GLY A 318 -16.53 1.67 -4.43
C GLY A 318 -16.16 0.20 -4.34
N LEU A 319 -16.88 -0.57 -3.54
CA LEU A 319 -16.64 -2.01 -3.39
C LEU A 319 -16.89 -2.79 -4.69
N LEU A 320 -17.93 -2.43 -5.46
CA LEU A 320 -18.19 -3.03 -6.78
C LEU A 320 -17.06 -2.72 -7.77
N ALA A 321 -16.55 -1.50 -7.78
CA ALA A 321 -15.42 -1.14 -8.62
C ALA A 321 -14.15 -1.90 -8.24
N LEU A 322 -13.86 -2.05 -6.95
CA LEU A 322 -12.72 -2.80 -6.46
C LEU A 322 -12.81 -4.29 -6.80
N ASN A 323 -13.99 -4.88 -6.69
CA ASN A 323 -14.19 -6.28 -7.04
C ASN A 323 -14.09 -6.55 -8.57
N ASN A 324 -14.25 -5.53 -9.41
CA ASN A 324 -14.13 -5.61 -10.86
C ASN A 324 -12.93 -4.79 -11.39
N MET A 325 -11.92 -4.57 -10.57
CA MET A 325 -10.79 -3.69 -10.91
C MET A 325 -10.05 -4.15 -12.18
N ASP A 326 -9.83 -5.45 -12.33
CA ASP A 326 -9.16 -6.01 -13.52
C ASP A 326 -9.91 -5.67 -14.82
N SER A 327 -11.24 -5.75 -14.78
CA SER A 327 -12.08 -5.39 -15.93
C SER A 327 -12.00 -3.89 -16.24
N ILE A 328 -12.02 -3.05 -15.21
CA ILE A 328 -11.90 -1.59 -15.36
C ILE A 328 -10.54 -1.22 -15.95
N LEU A 329 -9.46 -1.79 -15.40
CA LEU A 329 -8.09 -1.53 -15.86
C LEU A 329 -7.87 -2.03 -17.30
N SER A 330 -8.46 -3.17 -17.67
CA SER A 330 -8.41 -3.68 -19.04
C SER A 330 -9.10 -2.76 -20.04
N ILE A 331 -10.23 -2.16 -19.67
CA ILE A 331 -10.96 -1.18 -20.49
C ILE A 331 -10.13 0.10 -20.65
N ILE A 332 -9.58 0.62 -19.56
CA ILE A 332 -8.73 1.83 -19.59
C ILE A 332 -7.48 1.58 -20.44
N GLY A 333 -6.85 0.41 -20.32
CA GLY A 333 -5.70 0.02 -21.13
C GLY A 333 -6.00 -0.03 -22.62
N ARG A 334 -7.19 -0.53 -23.01
CA ARG A 334 -7.64 -0.53 -24.41
C ARG A 334 -7.87 0.88 -24.95
N ILE A 335 -8.42 1.78 -24.12
CA ILE A 335 -8.70 3.17 -24.54
C ILE A 335 -7.40 3.98 -24.64
N SER A 336 -6.46 3.79 -23.73
CA SER A 336 -5.19 4.54 -23.70
C SER A 336 -4.12 4.00 -24.66
N GLY A 337 -4.34 2.86 -25.31
CA GLY A 337 -3.38 2.23 -26.22
C GLY A 337 -2.08 1.74 -25.52
N SER A 338 -2.03 1.81 -24.20
CA SER A 338 -0.91 1.33 -23.39
C SER A 338 -1.28 0.01 -22.74
N SER A 339 -0.35 -0.95 -22.77
CA SER A 339 -0.50 -2.16 -22.00
C SER A 339 -0.27 -1.81 -20.51
N LEU A 340 -1.35 -1.50 -19.79
CA LEU A 340 -1.32 -1.35 -18.33
C LEU A 340 -1.13 -2.71 -17.64
N PHE A 341 -0.17 -3.48 -18.14
CA PHE A 341 0.14 -4.83 -17.63
C PHE A 341 0.50 -4.82 -16.15
N ILE A 342 1.09 -3.72 -15.67
CA ILE A 342 1.45 -3.53 -14.26
C ILE A 342 0.20 -3.40 -13.38
N ALA A 343 -0.86 -2.80 -13.89
CA ALA A 343 -2.07 -2.56 -13.12
C ALA A 343 -2.89 -3.83 -12.88
N SER A 344 -2.85 -4.82 -13.78
CA SER A 344 -3.54 -6.10 -13.62
C SER A 344 -2.91 -7.02 -12.53
N MET A 345 -1.73 -6.67 -12.04
CA MET A 345 -1.05 -7.41 -10.96
C MET A 345 -1.31 -6.84 -9.56
N ILE A 346 -2.09 -5.76 -9.44
CA ILE A 346 -2.35 -5.11 -8.17
C ILE A 346 -3.65 -5.63 -7.61
N ASN A 347 -3.56 -6.42 -6.54
CA ASN A 347 -4.73 -6.79 -5.77
C ASN A 347 -5.16 -5.59 -4.90
N PRO A 348 -6.34 -5.01 -5.13
CA PRO A 348 -6.82 -3.91 -4.31
C PRO A 348 -7.01 -4.38 -2.86
N VAL A 349 -6.37 -3.70 -1.92
CA VAL A 349 -6.45 -4.02 -0.49
C VAL A 349 -7.11 -2.87 0.23
N LEU A 350 -8.26 -3.13 0.84
CA LEU A 350 -8.95 -2.17 1.68
C LEU A 350 -9.19 -2.77 3.07
N SER A 351 -8.66 -2.11 4.10
CA SER A 351 -8.84 -2.55 5.48
C SER A 351 -10.25 -2.23 5.95
N THR A 352 -10.90 -3.17 6.64
CA THR A 352 -12.22 -2.95 7.27
C THR A 352 -12.21 -1.77 8.23
N THR A 353 -11.09 -1.55 8.92
CA THR A 353 -10.91 -0.40 9.82
C THR A 353 -10.96 0.93 9.06
N GLU A 354 -10.30 1.01 7.90
CA GLU A 354 -10.29 2.20 7.06
C GLU A 354 -11.69 2.54 6.53
N ILE A 355 -12.44 1.52 6.08
CA ILE A 355 -13.84 1.68 5.65
C ILE A 355 -14.67 2.31 6.77
N ILE A 356 -14.61 1.74 7.98
CA ILE A 356 -15.38 2.20 9.14
C ILE A 356 -15.01 3.63 9.51
N VAL A 357 -13.71 3.95 9.53
CA VAL A 357 -13.22 5.31 9.87
C VAL A 357 -13.72 6.34 8.88
N ILE A 358 -13.66 6.07 7.57
CA ILE A 358 -14.13 7.00 6.53
C ILE A 358 -15.63 7.24 6.67
N LEU A 359 -16.44 6.17 6.76
CA LEU A 359 -17.89 6.28 6.86
C LEU A 359 -18.29 7.03 8.14
N LEU A 360 -17.70 6.69 9.29
CA LEU A 360 -17.95 7.38 10.56
C LEU A 360 -17.58 8.85 10.50
N ALA A 361 -16.46 9.20 9.90
CA ALA A 361 -16.00 10.59 9.76
C ALA A 361 -16.97 11.41 8.90
N VAL A 362 -17.41 10.88 7.75
CA VAL A 362 -18.37 11.57 6.87
C VAL A 362 -19.74 11.72 7.54
N LEU A 363 -20.21 10.69 8.22
CA LEU A 363 -21.49 10.72 8.97
C LEU A 363 -21.48 11.75 10.10
N LEU A 364 -20.41 11.80 10.89
CA LEU A 364 -20.22 12.80 11.95
C LEU A 364 -20.23 14.23 11.40
N LEU A 365 -19.53 14.45 10.29
CA LEU A 365 -19.54 15.76 9.61
C LEU A 365 -20.92 16.10 9.07
N GLY A 366 -21.63 15.13 8.51
CA GLY A 366 -23.02 15.28 8.07
C GLY A 366 -23.92 15.78 9.21
N LEU A 367 -23.80 15.18 10.38
CA LEU A 367 -24.50 15.61 11.58
C LEU A 367 -24.11 17.02 12.01
N ILE A 368 -22.83 17.34 12.06
CA ILE A 368 -22.32 18.66 12.49
C ILE A 368 -22.83 19.76 11.56
N TYR A 369 -22.70 19.58 10.24
CA TYR A 369 -23.12 20.58 9.26
C TYR A 369 -24.64 20.76 9.21
N THR A 370 -25.40 19.67 9.33
CA THR A 370 -26.86 19.73 9.37
C THR A 370 -27.33 20.42 10.65
N TYR A 371 -26.73 20.12 11.80
CA TYR A 371 -27.02 20.77 13.07
C TYR A 371 -26.70 22.27 13.03
N ALA A 372 -25.51 22.64 12.52
CA ALA A 372 -25.07 24.03 12.40
C ALA A 372 -25.96 24.84 11.42
N GLY A 373 -26.33 24.22 10.30
CA GLY A 373 -27.25 24.80 9.32
C GLY A 373 -28.63 25.10 9.91
N CYS A 374 -29.21 24.14 10.62
CA CYS A 374 -30.49 24.33 11.30
C CYS A 374 -30.45 25.41 12.37
N ARG A 375 -29.34 25.51 13.14
CA ARG A 375 -29.19 26.55 14.19
C ARG A 375 -29.25 27.96 13.62
N LYS A 376 -28.67 28.19 12.46
CA LYS A 376 -28.61 29.53 11.85
C LYS A 376 -29.97 29.98 11.30
N ILE A 377 -30.73 29.11 10.65
CA ILE A 377 -32.01 29.45 10.00
C ILE A 377 -33.12 29.66 11.01
N PHE A 378 -33.18 28.85 12.07
CA PHE A 378 -34.19 29.00 13.11
C PHE A 378 -33.91 30.14 14.13
N LYS A 379 -32.84 30.92 13.91
CA LYS A 379 -32.55 32.12 14.70
C LYS A 379 -33.29 33.35 14.17
N SER A 380 -33.69 33.39 12.87
CA SER A 380 -34.51 34.43 12.29
C SER A 380 -35.97 34.33 12.72
N GLU A 381 -36.65 35.43 12.85
CA GLU A 381 -38.08 35.45 13.23
C GLU A 381 -38.99 34.94 12.11
N ILE A 382 -40.12 34.33 12.48
CA ILE A 382 -41.05 33.66 11.54
C ILE A 382 -41.62 34.64 10.53
N MET A 383 -41.85 35.90 10.97
CA MET A 383 -42.42 36.99 10.18
C MET A 383 -41.50 37.37 9.01
N GLU A 384 -40.18 37.45 9.25
CA GLU A 384 -39.16 37.83 8.26
C GLU A 384 -39.09 36.76 7.12
N VAL A 385 -39.31 35.48 7.45
CA VAL A 385 -39.30 34.39 6.48
C VAL A 385 -40.52 34.39 5.56
N ILE A 386 -41.66 34.84 6.06
CA ILE A 386 -42.90 34.86 5.29
C ILE A 386 -42.92 36.13 4.36
N TYR A 387 -42.40 37.25 4.82
CA TYR A 387 -42.29 38.46 4.00
C TYR A 387 -41.26 38.34 2.87
N ASP A 388 -40.11 37.68 3.09
CA ASP A 388 -39.03 37.47 2.12
C ASP A 388 -39.42 36.56 0.91
N VAL A 389 -40.61 35.95 0.95
CA VAL A 389 -41.17 35.08 -0.12
C VAL A 389 -42.26 35.80 -0.92
N SER A 390 -42.71 36.98 -0.46
CA SER A 390 -43.75 37.78 -1.13
C SER A 390 -43.20 38.85 -2.08
N ASP A 391 -41.92 39.10 -2.07
CA ASP A 391 -41.17 39.88 -3.05
C ASP A 391 -40.41 38.93 -4.02
#